data_80c3252e36715da945d3a7b2fea08649
#
_entry.id   80c3252e36715da945d3a7b2fea08649
#
_cell.length_a   1.000
_cell.length_b   1.000
_cell.length_c   1.000
_cell.angle_alpha   90.00
_cell.angle_beta   90.00
_cell.angle_gamma   90.00
#
_symmetry.space_group_name_H-M   'P 1'
#
loop_
_entity.id
_entity.type
_entity.pdbx_description
1 polymer ?
#
loop_
_entity_poly.entity_id
_entity_poly.type
_entity_poly.pdbx_seq_one_letter_code
_entity_poly.pdbx_strand_id
1 'polypeptide(L)' 'MTIKTILLPVEKARFVQEHCGEYGCQLAEIAVAGKDKAKVTVTGEDENVQKLFDEIGE' A
#
# COMPACT_ATOMS: atom_id res chain seq x y z
N MET A 1 6.03 -10.86 10.05
CA MET A 1 5.31 -10.39 8.86
C MET A 1 4.12 -9.53 9.25
N THR A 2 3.95 -8.42 8.57
CA THR A 2 2.86 -7.49 8.85
C THR A 2 1.88 -7.49 7.67
N ILE A 3 0.60 -7.44 8.00
CA ILE A 3 -0.46 -7.25 7.01
C ILE A 3 -1.14 -5.94 7.36
N LYS A 4 -1.14 -5.00 6.43
CA LYS A 4 -1.76 -3.69 6.67
C LYS A 4 -2.75 -3.38 5.57
N THR A 5 -3.97 -3.03 5.97
CA THR A 5 -5.03 -2.62 5.04
C THR A 5 -5.32 -1.16 5.29
N ILE A 6 -5.33 -0.36 4.24
CA ILE A 6 -5.53 1.06 4.35
C ILE A 6 -6.30 1.59 3.15
N LEU A 7 -7.07 2.64 3.37
CA LEU A 7 -7.80 3.33 2.32
C LEU A 7 -6.95 4.50 1.83
N LEU A 8 -6.61 4.48 0.55
CA LEU A 8 -5.74 5.49 -0.04
C LEU A 8 -6.41 6.17 -1.23
N PRO A 9 -6.07 7.43 -1.51
CA PRO A 9 -6.43 8.04 -2.78
C PRO A 9 -5.90 7.18 -3.93
N VAL A 10 -6.59 7.18 -5.05
CA VAL A 10 -6.21 6.34 -6.20
C VAL A 10 -4.75 6.55 -6.60
N GLU A 11 -4.30 7.79 -6.57
CA GLU A 11 -2.91 8.11 -6.94
C GLU A 11 -1.90 7.40 -6.05
N LYS A 12 -2.16 7.41 -4.75
CA LYS A 12 -1.27 6.74 -3.80
C LYS A 12 -1.39 5.23 -3.90
N ALA A 13 -2.61 4.73 -4.15
CA ALA A 13 -2.80 3.30 -4.36
C ALA A 13 -2.02 2.82 -5.57
N ARG A 14 -1.99 3.62 -6.63
CA ARG A 14 -1.20 3.29 -7.82
C ARG A 14 0.29 3.25 -7.50
N PHE A 15 0.77 4.21 -6.70
CA PHE A 15 2.17 4.21 -6.27
C PHE A 15 2.49 2.90 -5.54
N VAL A 16 1.64 2.48 -4.62
CA VAL A 16 1.84 1.22 -3.90
C VAL A 16 1.88 0.05 -4.88
N GLN A 17 0.95 0.01 -5.82
CA GLN A 17 0.88 -1.07 -6.80
C GLN A 17 2.17 -1.17 -7.62
N GLU A 18 2.74 -0.03 -7.98
CA GLU A 18 3.93 -0.02 -8.84
C GLU A 18 5.23 -0.20 -8.07
N HIS A 19 5.28 0.24 -6.82
CA HIS A 19 6.53 0.34 -6.08
C HIS A 19 6.64 -0.52 -4.84
N CYS A 20 5.58 -1.21 -4.42
CA CYS A 20 5.66 -2.00 -3.19
C CYS A 20 6.79 -3.03 -3.23
N GLY A 21 7.07 -3.60 -4.39
CA GLY A 21 8.16 -4.57 -4.55
C GLY A 21 9.54 -3.95 -4.29
N GLU A 22 9.70 -2.67 -4.58
CA GLU A 22 10.97 -1.98 -4.34
C GLU A 22 11.25 -1.80 -2.86
N TYR A 23 10.20 -1.85 -2.04
CA TYR A 23 10.32 -1.73 -0.60
C TYR A 23 10.30 -3.09 0.11
N GLY A 24 10.36 -4.17 -0.68
CA GLY A 24 10.33 -5.51 -0.11
C GLY A 24 8.96 -5.95 0.38
N CYS A 25 7.91 -5.32 -0.13
CA CYS A 25 6.55 -5.62 0.25
C CYS A 25 5.81 -6.32 -0.88
N GLN A 26 4.66 -6.91 -0.57
CA GLN A 26 3.79 -7.51 -1.57
C GLN A 26 2.40 -6.90 -1.48
N LEU A 27 1.81 -6.66 -2.63
CA LEU A 27 0.43 -6.20 -2.70
C LEU A 27 -0.48 -7.42 -2.67
N ALA A 28 -1.17 -7.60 -1.55
CA ALA A 28 -2.07 -8.74 -1.37
C ALA A 28 -3.42 -8.51 -2.00
N GLU A 29 -3.90 -7.27 -1.93
CA GLU A 29 -5.22 -6.94 -2.48
C GLU A 29 -5.29 -5.45 -2.80
N ILE A 30 -5.99 -5.12 -3.87
CA ILE A 30 -6.34 -3.74 -4.18
C ILE A 30 -7.75 -3.74 -4.74
N ALA A 31 -8.60 -2.88 -4.20
CA ALA A 31 -10.00 -2.79 -4.61
C ALA A 31 -10.47 -1.35 -4.58
N VAL A 32 -11.28 -0.98 -5.54
CA VAL A 32 -11.89 0.36 -5.57
C VAL A 32 -12.86 0.48 -4.41
N ALA A 33 -12.76 1.57 -3.66
CA ALA A 33 -13.58 1.80 -2.48
C ALA A 33 -14.20 3.20 -2.50
N GLY A 34 -14.74 3.60 -3.62
CA GLY A 34 -15.34 4.91 -3.80
C GLY A 34 -14.84 5.55 -5.09
N LYS A 35 -15.15 6.83 -5.28
CA LYS A 35 -14.78 7.53 -6.50
C LYS A 35 -13.28 7.75 -6.62
N ASP A 36 -12.65 8.14 -5.51
CA ASP A 36 -11.25 8.55 -5.53
C ASP A 36 -10.37 7.71 -4.63
N LYS A 37 -10.90 6.65 -4.07
CA LYS A 37 -10.20 5.86 -3.06
C LYS A 37 -10.08 4.41 -3.46
N ALA A 38 -9.05 3.76 -2.95
CA ALA A 38 -8.88 2.34 -3.13
C ALA A 38 -8.46 1.73 -1.80
N LYS A 39 -8.96 0.54 -1.53
CA LYS A 39 -8.56 -0.22 -0.36
C LYS A 39 -7.37 -1.08 -0.75
N VAL A 40 -6.28 -0.91 -0.05
CA VAL A 40 -5.02 -1.58 -0.38
C VAL A 40 -4.57 -2.42 0.80
N THR A 41 -4.23 -3.67 0.55
CA THR A 41 -3.67 -4.55 1.57
C THR A 41 -2.26 -4.92 1.16
N VAL A 42 -1.31 -4.59 2.03
CA VAL A 42 0.11 -4.81 1.78
C VAL A 42 0.66 -5.73 2.86
N THR A 43 1.51 -6.66 2.46
CA THR A 43 2.18 -7.57 3.38
C THR A 43 3.70 -7.42 3.26
N GLY A 44 4.41 -7.71 4.33
CA GLY A 44 5.87 -7.66 4.33
C GLY A 44 6.41 -7.52 5.75
N GLU A 45 7.71 -7.27 5.83
CA GLU A 45 8.33 -7.00 7.12
C GLU A 45 7.89 -5.64 7.63
N ASP A 46 7.77 -5.51 8.95
CA ASP A 46 7.31 -4.27 9.57
C ASP A 46 8.06 -3.05 9.06
N GLU A 47 9.38 -3.13 9.02
CA GLU A 47 10.21 -2.02 8.58
C GLU A 47 9.92 -1.62 7.14
N ASN A 48 9.72 -2.62 6.29
CA ASN A 48 9.49 -2.36 4.87
C ASN A 48 8.11 -1.74 4.65
N VAL A 49 7.10 -2.26 5.33
CA VAL A 49 5.76 -1.72 5.23
C VAL A 49 5.74 -0.28 5.75
N GLN A 50 6.43 -0.03 6.85
CA GLN A 50 6.52 1.31 7.42
C GLN A 50 7.19 2.28 6.45
N LYS A 51 8.28 1.88 5.83
CA LYS A 51 8.98 2.73 4.86
C LYS A 51 8.07 3.07 3.67
N LEU A 52 7.33 2.08 3.19
CA LEU A 52 6.42 2.30 2.08
C LEU A 52 5.38 3.36 2.44
N PHE A 53 4.74 3.21 3.59
CA PHE A 53 3.68 4.15 3.98
C PHE A 53 4.23 5.51 4.38
N ASP A 54 5.44 5.57 4.92
CA ASP A 54 6.10 6.86 5.18
C ASP A 54 6.34 7.61 3.89
N GLU A 55 6.73 6.90 2.84
CA GLU A 55 7.01 7.52 1.55
C GLU A 55 5.76 8.13 0.93
N ILE A 56 4.63 7.49 1.10
CA ILE A 56 3.37 8.02 0.55
C ILE A 56 2.66 8.97 1.49
N GLY A 57 3.21 9.19 2.68
CA GLY A 57 2.65 10.17 3.61
C GLY A 57 1.45 9.69 4.39
N GLU A 58 1.32 8.39 4.57
CA GLU A 58 0.21 7.78 5.34
C GLU A 58 0.73 6.94 6.55
#